data_ee65d23ecb5b02751812e25caf26aeca
#
_entry.id   ee65d23ecb5b02751812e25caf26aeca
#
_cell.length_a   1.000
_cell.length_b   1.000
_cell.length_c   1.000
_cell.angle_alpha   90.00
_cell.angle_beta   90.00
_cell.angle_gamma   90.00
#
_symmetry.space_group_name_H-M   'P 1'
#
loop_
_entity.id
_entity.type
_entity.pdbx_description
1 polymer ?
#
loop_
_entity_poly.entity_id
_entity_poly.type
_entity_poly.pdbx_seq_one_letter_code
_entity_poly.pdbx_strand_id
1 'polypeptide(L)'
;MYIHIRYQERLQRIREALQEKDLAVLVGTRLNTVTHVSGVFCPWRSAVVVPAEGEIQLITLMMDASRVEDETWLESVSGYGPFPGQSFVETIVKHIEDLGLEKGTVGIESGGSAYLPDGFITLAEYEALSKAIPGATLVNANEVIARLTLIKEDEEVKLMRQATAMCDFAHEVVRQELRVGMSEKQVAGIAEQALREAGSEFAWTFTGGQEIASGYRSSYPMGGCTPATDKIIQCGESVVLDLHGMYGLMLGDVAHNAIMGCPTPAQQEVMTAYVETCYCLLEAMQPGRTLGEVAREVGEFVEKNGWQNMILPGYGHGIGHFGMEWYPCVFEAHEENATEPDLELEPNYMQMIAVVCNEPGVAGFRLERPLLITPTGNELLSKLPIEPWIIDENCQCDFGSRRYREGGEKSYNG
;
A
#
# COMPACT_ATOMS: atom_id res chain seq x y z
N MET A 1 18.52 -13.46 11.56
CA MET A 1 18.17 -13.03 12.93
C MET A 1 16.66 -12.82 12.92
N TYR A 2 15.89 -13.56 13.71
CA TYR A 2 14.44 -13.37 13.77
C TYR A 2 14.14 -11.99 14.35
N ILE A 3 13.32 -11.20 13.65
CA ILE A 3 12.83 -9.91 14.11
C ILE A 3 11.53 -10.18 14.87
N HIS A 4 11.51 -9.91 16.17
CA HIS A 4 10.35 -10.13 17.03
C HIS A 4 9.67 -8.80 17.32
N ILE A 5 8.40 -8.67 16.94
CA ILE A 5 7.54 -7.55 17.31
C ILE A 5 7.28 -7.58 18.82
N ARG A 6 7.30 -6.40 19.45
CA ARG A 6 7.03 -6.24 20.90
C ARG A 6 5.53 -6.06 21.15
N TYR A 7 4.76 -7.13 20.88
CA TYR A 7 3.29 -7.08 20.90
C TYR A 7 2.69 -6.54 22.20
N GLN A 8 3.30 -6.80 23.36
CA GLN A 8 2.80 -6.28 24.63
C GLN A 8 2.94 -4.75 24.73
N GLU A 9 4.03 -4.18 24.24
CA GLU A 9 4.23 -2.73 24.19
C GLU A 9 3.29 -2.10 23.14
N ARG A 10 3.08 -2.76 22.01
CA ARG A 10 2.11 -2.37 20.99
C ARG A 10 0.69 -2.34 21.57
N LEU A 11 0.28 -3.41 22.27
CA LEU A 11 -1.02 -3.48 22.94
C LEU A 11 -1.21 -2.35 23.95
N GLN A 12 -0.17 -2.02 24.70
CA GLN A 12 -0.24 -0.92 25.66
C GLN A 12 -0.54 0.41 24.95
N ARG A 13 0.11 0.73 23.84
CA ARG A 13 -0.17 1.94 23.06
C ARG A 13 -1.60 1.94 22.49
N ILE A 14 -2.08 0.79 22.00
CA ILE A 14 -3.47 0.69 21.54
C ILE A 14 -4.44 1.00 22.66
N ARG A 15 -4.23 0.46 23.85
CA ARG A 15 -5.07 0.70 25.03
C ARG A 15 -5.03 2.16 25.49
N GLU A 16 -3.88 2.79 25.46
CA GLU A 16 -3.74 4.23 25.72
C GLU A 16 -4.56 5.06 24.74
N ALA A 17 -4.49 4.75 23.43
CA ALA A 17 -5.30 5.41 22.42
C ALA A 17 -6.81 5.16 22.59
N LEU A 18 -7.23 3.98 23.05
CA LEU A 18 -8.63 3.71 23.41
C LEU A 18 -9.09 4.57 24.58
N GLN A 19 -8.28 4.67 25.64
CA GLN A 19 -8.57 5.49 26.82
C GLN A 19 -8.65 6.99 26.48
N GLU A 20 -7.74 7.51 25.66
CA GLU A 20 -7.76 8.89 25.18
C GLU A 20 -9.03 9.25 24.42
N LYS A 21 -9.63 8.27 23.73
CA LYS A 21 -10.88 8.42 22.97
C LYS A 21 -12.13 7.98 23.72
N ASP A 22 -12.05 7.70 25.01
CA ASP A 22 -13.16 7.17 25.84
C ASP A 22 -13.82 5.91 25.24
N LEU A 23 -13.03 5.04 24.60
CA LEU A 23 -13.49 3.77 24.04
C LEU A 23 -13.33 2.65 25.06
N ALA A 24 -14.40 1.93 25.36
CA ALA A 24 -14.33 0.75 26.22
C ALA A 24 -13.72 -0.45 25.48
N VAL A 25 -13.97 -0.55 24.17
CA VAL A 25 -13.49 -1.64 23.31
C VAL A 25 -13.41 -1.20 21.86
N LEU A 26 -12.42 -1.71 21.14
CA LEU A 26 -12.30 -1.62 19.68
C LEU A 26 -12.68 -2.96 19.04
N VAL A 27 -13.56 -2.92 18.05
CA VAL A 27 -13.82 -4.03 17.13
C VAL A 27 -13.11 -3.70 15.81
N GLY A 28 -11.88 -4.15 15.70
CA GLY A 28 -11.05 -3.99 14.50
C GLY A 28 -11.34 -5.09 13.50
N THR A 29 -11.78 -4.73 12.29
CA THR A 29 -12.17 -5.68 11.24
C THR A 29 -11.40 -5.50 9.94
N ARG A 30 -10.64 -4.43 9.80
CA ARG A 30 -9.77 -4.21 8.65
C ARG A 30 -8.60 -5.20 8.68
N LEU A 31 -8.17 -5.64 7.50
CA LEU A 31 -7.09 -6.63 7.40
C LEU A 31 -5.79 -6.13 8.05
N ASN A 32 -5.42 -4.86 7.85
CA ASN A 32 -4.24 -4.28 8.49
C ASN A 32 -4.39 -4.24 10.03
N THR A 33 -5.55 -3.87 10.55
CA THR A 33 -5.81 -3.84 12.00
C THR A 33 -5.75 -5.24 12.61
N VAL A 34 -6.41 -6.22 11.98
CA VAL A 34 -6.35 -7.62 12.43
C VAL A 34 -4.89 -8.09 12.45
N THR A 35 -4.13 -7.84 11.37
CA THR A 35 -2.73 -8.25 11.28
C THR A 35 -1.84 -7.50 12.27
N HIS A 36 -2.00 -6.18 12.40
CA HIS A 36 -1.21 -5.36 13.33
C HIS A 36 -1.37 -5.80 14.78
N VAL A 37 -2.60 -6.14 15.18
CA VAL A 37 -2.92 -6.58 16.55
C VAL A 37 -2.52 -8.04 16.77
N SER A 38 -2.84 -8.94 15.85
CA SER A 38 -2.70 -10.38 16.05
C SER A 38 -1.36 -10.96 15.60
N GLY A 39 -0.64 -10.29 14.70
CA GLY A 39 0.59 -10.78 14.09
C GLY A 39 0.42 -11.91 13.08
N VAL A 40 -0.82 -12.24 12.69
CA VAL A 40 -1.11 -13.31 11.75
C VAL A 40 -1.97 -12.84 10.57
N PHE A 41 -1.72 -13.41 9.40
CA PHE A 41 -2.56 -13.17 8.22
C PHE A 41 -3.86 -13.96 8.28
N CYS A 42 -4.99 -13.26 8.27
CA CYS A 42 -6.33 -13.84 8.24
C CYS A 42 -6.99 -13.54 6.88
N PRO A 43 -6.99 -14.48 5.91
CA PRO A 43 -7.56 -14.25 4.58
C PRO A 43 -9.10 -14.21 4.55
N TRP A 44 -9.73 -14.66 5.61
CA TRP A 44 -11.18 -14.69 5.80
C TRP A 44 -11.67 -13.45 6.55
N ARG A 45 -12.97 -13.19 6.51
CA ARG A 45 -13.57 -12.18 7.38
C ARG A 45 -13.17 -12.43 8.81
N SER A 46 -12.48 -11.51 9.44
CA SER A 46 -11.93 -11.67 10.80
C SER A 46 -12.09 -10.38 11.58
N ALA A 47 -11.99 -10.47 12.90
CA ALA A 47 -12.01 -9.31 13.79
C ALA A 47 -11.06 -9.53 14.97
N VAL A 48 -10.51 -8.45 15.46
CA VAL A 48 -9.92 -8.36 16.80
C VAL A 48 -10.83 -7.54 17.68
N VAL A 49 -11.17 -8.06 18.85
CA VAL A 49 -11.90 -7.32 19.89
C VAL A 49 -10.90 -6.96 20.97
N VAL A 50 -10.52 -5.68 21.02
CA VAL A 50 -9.47 -5.15 21.90
C VAL A 50 -10.13 -4.27 22.95
N PRO A 51 -10.31 -4.75 24.19
CA PRO A 51 -10.81 -3.94 25.29
C PRO A 51 -9.71 -3.00 25.81
N ALA A 52 -10.13 -1.84 26.36
CA ALA A 52 -9.23 -0.94 27.09
C ALA A 52 -8.55 -1.65 28.27
N GLU A 53 -9.27 -2.59 28.91
CA GLU A 53 -8.76 -3.48 29.93
C GLU A 53 -9.35 -4.90 29.76
N GLY A 54 -8.53 -5.93 29.91
CA GLY A 54 -8.98 -7.33 29.77
C GLY A 54 -8.31 -8.06 28.63
N GLU A 55 -8.85 -9.24 28.26
CA GLU A 55 -8.30 -10.13 27.26
C GLU A 55 -8.73 -9.72 25.84
N ILE A 56 -7.79 -9.81 24.88
CA ILE A 56 -8.08 -9.61 23.47
C ILE A 56 -8.63 -10.91 22.87
N GLN A 57 -9.65 -10.78 22.05
CA GLN A 57 -10.17 -11.88 21.25
C GLN A 57 -9.85 -11.71 19.79
N LEU A 58 -9.24 -12.71 19.17
CA LEU A 58 -9.18 -12.86 17.72
C LEU A 58 -10.33 -13.77 17.25
N ILE A 59 -11.10 -13.30 16.29
CA ILE A 59 -12.25 -14.01 15.70
C ILE A 59 -11.97 -14.24 14.23
N THR A 60 -12.04 -15.50 13.79
CA THR A 60 -11.81 -15.87 12.39
C THR A 60 -12.79 -16.96 11.96
N LEU A 61 -12.81 -17.30 10.65
CA LEU A 61 -13.63 -18.40 10.16
C LEU A 61 -13.20 -19.72 10.84
N MET A 62 -14.14 -20.50 11.32
CA MET A 62 -13.88 -21.74 12.07
C MET A 62 -12.95 -22.73 11.36
N MET A 63 -12.97 -22.75 10.02
CA MET A 63 -12.10 -23.63 9.22
C MET A 63 -10.61 -23.23 9.29
N ASP A 64 -10.32 -22.00 9.66
CA ASP A 64 -8.96 -21.46 9.75
C ASP A 64 -8.48 -21.25 11.21
N ALA A 65 -9.38 -21.42 12.17
CA ALA A 65 -9.12 -21.07 13.57
C ALA A 65 -7.88 -21.79 14.14
N SER A 66 -7.70 -23.09 13.85
CA SER A 66 -6.54 -23.84 14.38
C SER A 66 -5.20 -23.37 13.82
N ARG A 67 -5.14 -22.97 12.53
CA ARG A 67 -3.91 -22.38 11.97
C ARG A 67 -3.63 -21.01 12.59
N VAL A 68 -4.67 -20.20 12.71
CA VAL A 68 -4.55 -18.84 13.32
C VAL A 68 -4.13 -18.95 14.78
N GLU A 69 -4.66 -19.92 15.55
CA GLU A 69 -4.28 -20.19 16.94
C GLU A 69 -2.79 -20.59 17.06
N ASP A 70 -2.29 -21.38 16.11
CA ASP A 70 -0.89 -21.81 16.08
C ASP A 70 0.09 -20.67 15.72
N GLU A 71 -0.34 -19.73 14.85
CA GLU A 71 0.52 -18.69 14.29
C GLU A 71 0.46 -17.35 15.05
N THR A 72 -0.64 -17.04 15.80
CA THR A 72 -0.78 -15.77 16.52
C THR A 72 -0.07 -15.78 17.87
N TRP A 73 0.31 -14.60 18.35
CA TRP A 73 0.79 -14.43 19.74
C TRP A 73 -0.36 -14.33 20.76
N LEU A 74 -1.61 -14.16 20.31
CA LEU A 74 -2.78 -14.03 21.17
C LEU A 74 -3.18 -15.38 21.75
N GLU A 75 -3.59 -15.38 23.03
CA GLU A 75 -4.01 -16.60 23.72
C GLU A 75 -5.45 -17.01 23.40
N SER A 76 -6.28 -16.06 22.96
CA SER A 76 -7.71 -16.28 22.75
C SER A 76 -8.08 -16.13 21.27
N VAL A 77 -8.48 -17.25 20.66
CA VAL A 77 -8.97 -17.34 19.28
C VAL A 77 -10.32 -18.02 19.25
N SER A 78 -11.30 -17.44 18.54
CA SER A 78 -12.62 -18.03 18.34
C SER A 78 -12.93 -18.21 16.86
N GLY A 79 -13.46 -19.38 16.52
CA GLY A 79 -13.98 -19.67 15.18
C GLY A 79 -15.46 -19.34 15.09
N TYR A 80 -15.86 -18.51 14.10
CA TYR A 80 -17.27 -18.35 13.74
C TYR A 80 -17.66 -19.25 12.57
N GLY A 81 -18.96 -19.53 12.44
CA GLY A 81 -19.48 -20.40 11.36
C GLY A 81 -20.98 -20.24 11.12
N PRO A 82 -21.56 -21.02 10.20
CA PRO A 82 -22.96 -20.92 9.79
C PRO A 82 -23.92 -21.63 10.78
N PHE A 83 -23.61 -21.59 12.07
CA PHE A 83 -24.43 -22.24 13.09
C PHE A 83 -25.16 -21.19 13.94
N PRO A 84 -26.37 -21.50 14.47
CA PRO A 84 -27.08 -20.59 15.35
C PRO A 84 -26.23 -20.17 16.56
N GLY A 85 -26.16 -18.87 16.84
CA GLY A 85 -25.36 -18.32 17.93
C GLY A 85 -23.86 -18.26 17.67
N GLN A 86 -23.40 -18.55 16.44
CA GLN A 86 -21.98 -18.60 16.08
C GLN A 86 -21.67 -17.84 14.78
N SER A 87 -22.55 -16.96 14.34
CA SER A 87 -22.22 -16.06 13.23
C SER A 87 -21.10 -15.09 13.62
N PHE A 88 -20.48 -14.44 12.64
CA PHE A 88 -19.41 -13.47 12.85
C PHE A 88 -19.79 -12.40 13.90
N VAL A 89 -20.96 -11.78 13.74
CA VAL A 89 -21.42 -10.74 14.66
C VAL A 89 -21.79 -11.30 16.04
N GLU A 90 -22.48 -12.45 16.10
CA GLU A 90 -22.83 -13.08 17.39
C GLU A 90 -21.58 -13.46 18.20
N THR A 91 -20.51 -13.89 17.52
CA THR A 91 -19.23 -14.21 18.19
C THR A 91 -18.56 -12.95 18.76
N ILE A 92 -18.60 -11.82 18.02
CA ILE A 92 -18.11 -10.52 18.49
C ILE A 92 -18.93 -10.06 19.73
N VAL A 93 -20.26 -10.08 19.60
CA VAL A 93 -21.18 -9.66 20.67
C VAL A 93 -20.95 -10.48 21.95
N LYS A 94 -20.89 -11.79 21.81
CA LYS A 94 -20.64 -12.68 22.94
C LYS A 94 -19.39 -12.29 23.72
N HIS A 95 -18.31 -11.99 23.03
CA HIS A 95 -17.06 -11.57 23.71
C HIS A 95 -17.22 -10.21 24.40
N ILE A 96 -17.90 -9.24 23.79
CA ILE A 96 -18.20 -7.93 24.41
C ILE A 96 -19.06 -8.12 25.70
N GLU A 97 -20.04 -9.03 25.65
CA GLU A 97 -20.88 -9.36 26.82
C GLU A 97 -20.09 -10.11 27.92
N ASP A 98 -19.24 -11.07 27.54
CA ASP A 98 -18.37 -11.79 28.47
C ASP A 98 -17.41 -10.85 29.24
N LEU A 99 -17.05 -9.70 28.62
CA LEU A 99 -16.28 -8.61 29.23
C LEU A 99 -17.13 -7.61 30.03
N GLY A 100 -18.47 -7.67 29.96
CA GLY A 100 -19.38 -6.73 30.59
C GLY A 100 -19.39 -5.33 29.96
N LEU A 101 -19.05 -5.23 28.68
CA LEU A 101 -18.88 -3.98 27.92
C LEU A 101 -20.07 -3.63 27.00
N GLU A 102 -21.16 -4.38 27.06
CA GLU A 102 -22.37 -4.23 26.22
C GLU A 102 -23.15 -2.92 26.46
N LYS A 103 -22.68 -2.08 27.37
CA LYS A 103 -23.22 -0.73 27.65
C LYS A 103 -22.18 0.38 27.49
N GLY A 104 -20.98 0.02 27.05
CA GLY A 104 -19.87 0.95 26.84
C GLY A 104 -19.88 1.62 25.47
N THR A 105 -18.88 2.48 25.24
CA THR A 105 -18.59 3.00 23.93
C THR A 105 -17.75 1.98 23.14
N VAL A 106 -18.30 1.47 22.06
CA VAL A 106 -17.69 0.47 21.18
C VAL A 106 -17.18 1.15 19.94
N GLY A 107 -15.87 1.21 19.77
CA GLY A 107 -15.24 1.66 18.55
C GLY A 107 -15.35 0.59 17.45
N ILE A 108 -15.78 0.99 16.27
CA ILE A 108 -15.85 0.13 15.08
C ILE A 108 -15.11 0.77 13.91
N GLU A 109 -14.57 -0.04 13.03
CA GLU A 109 -13.97 0.45 11.80
C GLU A 109 -15.03 0.55 10.71
N SER A 110 -15.55 1.76 10.51
CA SER A 110 -16.59 2.06 9.53
C SER A 110 -16.12 3.11 8.55
N GLY A 111 -16.47 2.99 7.27
CA GLY A 111 -16.07 3.95 6.26
C GLY A 111 -16.03 3.34 4.87
N GLY A 112 -15.28 3.98 4.00
CA GLY A 112 -14.99 3.52 2.65
C GLY A 112 -13.50 3.56 2.39
N SER A 113 -13.05 2.72 1.48
CA SER A 113 -11.70 2.73 0.94
C SER A 113 -11.77 2.63 -0.58
N ALA A 114 -10.80 3.24 -1.26
CA ALA A 114 -10.59 3.00 -2.69
C ALA A 114 -10.16 1.55 -2.95
N TYR A 115 -9.71 0.86 -1.92
CA TYR A 115 -9.26 -0.52 -1.98
C TYR A 115 -10.32 -1.53 -1.60
N LEU A 116 -10.32 -2.64 -2.32
CA LEU A 116 -11.06 -3.84 -1.98
C LEU A 116 -10.05 -5.02 -1.86
N PRO A 117 -10.14 -5.84 -0.81
CA PRO A 117 -11.04 -5.82 0.35
C PRO A 117 -10.36 -5.21 1.59
N ASP A 118 -10.71 -4.01 2.00
CA ASP A 118 -10.14 -3.39 3.20
C ASP A 118 -10.66 -4.04 4.50
N GLY A 119 -11.92 -4.43 4.53
CA GLY A 119 -12.52 -5.11 5.67
C GLY A 119 -13.30 -4.22 6.64
N PHE A 120 -13.71 -3.02 6.26
CA PHE A 120 -14.62 -2.19 7.06
C PHE A 120 -15.91 -2.92 7.45
N ILE A 121 -16.52 -2.53 8.58
CA ILE A 121 -17.84 -3.00 8.99
C ILE A 121 -18.87 -2.68 7.90
N THR A 122 -19.60 -3.71 7.46
CA THR A 122 -20.71 -3.54 6.52
C THR A 122 -21.95 -2.99 7.23
N LEU A 123 -22.88 -2.39 6.46
CA LEU A 123 -24.14 -1.92 7.03
C LEU A 123 -24.90 -3.05 7.75
N ALA A 124 -24.95 -4.24 7.17
CA ALA A 124 -25.61 -5.40 7.78
C ALA A 124 -24.98 -5.82 9.10
N GLU A 125 -23.65 -5.80 9.20
CA GLU A 125 -22.93 -6.08 10.44
C GLU A 125 -23.18 -5.00 11.50
N TYR A 126 -23.17 -3.71 11.09
CA TYR A 126 -23.50 -2.59 11.96
C TYR A 126 -24.90 -2.70 12.54
N GLU A 127 -25.92 -2.96 11.70
CA GLU A 127 -27.31 -3.14 12.14
C GLU A 127 -27.46 -4.34 13.09
N ALA A 128 -26.75 -5.44 12.80
CA ALA A 128 -26.77 -6.63 13.66
C ALA A 128 -26.10 -6.35 15.03
N LEU A 129 -24.95 -5.66 15.07
CA LEU A 129 -24.29 -5.23 16.30
C LEU A 129 -25.19 -4.30 17.11
N SER A 130 -25.73 -3.25 16.48
CA SER A 130 -26.61 -2.28 17.15
C SER A 130 -27.85 -2.93 17.77
N LYS A 131 -28.39 -3.95 17.09
CA LYS A 131 -29.54 -4.69 17.60
C LYS A 131 -29.18 -5.62 18.75
N ALA A 132 -28.02 -6.25 18.71
CA ALA A 132 -27.59 -7.22 19.71
C ALA A 132 -27.15 -6.55 21.02
N ILE A 133 -26.48 -5.40 20.97
CA ILE A 133 -26.03 -4.63 22.14
C ILE A 133 -26.65 -3.23 22.15
N PRO A 134 -27.98 -3.12 22.36
CA PRO A 134 -28.71 -1.85 22.27
C PRO A 134 -28.34 -0.85 23.36
N GLY A 135 -27.62 -1.27 24.39
CA GLY A 135 -27.09 -0.42 25.45
C GLY A 135 -25.76 0.23 25.13
N ALA A 136 -25.05 -0.23 24.10
CA ALA A 136 -23.78 0.30 23.67
C ALA A 136 -23.95 1.53 22.75
N THR A 137 -22.92 2.39 22.76
CA THR A 137 -22.77 3.46 21.77
C THR A 137 -21.72 3.04 20.74
N LEU A 138 -22.13 2.81 19.49
CA LEU A 138 -21.19 2.48 18.39
C LEU A 138 -20.65 3.78 17.79
N VAL A 139 -19.33 3.92 17.69
CA VAL A 139 -18.65 5.08 17.13
C VAL A 139 -17.61 4.69 16.13
N ASN A 140 -17.31 5.55 15.15
CA ASN A 140 -16.19 5.32 14.23
C ASN A 140 -14.87 5.44 14.97
N ALA A 141 -14.01 4.43 14.82
CA ALA A 141 -12.70 4.33 15.46
C ALA A 141 -11.57 4.04 14.44
N ASN A 142 -11.76 4.35 13.18
CA ASN A 142 -10.76 4.13 12.12
C ASN A 142 -9.39 4.73 12.46
N GLU A 143 -9.36 5.89 13.10
CA GLU A 143 -8.14 6.60 13.43
C GLU A 143 -7.28 5.90 14.47
N VAL A 144 -7.85 5.02 15.32
CA VAL A 144 -7.09 4.42 16.43
C VAL A 144 -5.86 3.68 15.92
N ILE A 145 -6.05 2.72 15.02
CA ILE A 145 -4.92 1.95 14.47
C ILE A 145 -4.22 2.73 13.36
N ALA A 146 -4.96 3.44 12.51
CA ALA A 146 -4.36 4.20 11.40
C ALA A 146 -3.29 5.20 11.90
N ARG A 147 -3.54 5.93 12.99
CA ARG A 147 -2.54 6.86 13.56
C ARG A 147 -1.38 6.15 14.22
N LEU A 148 -1.61 5.03 14.90
CA LEU A 148 -0.54 4.27 15.54
C LEU A 148 0.42 3.64 14.51
N THR A 149 -0.07 3.29 13.33
CA THR A 149 0.73 2.67 12.28
C THR A 149 1.52 3.68 11.42
N LEU A 150 1.26 4.98 11.54
CA LEU A 150 2.03 6.02 10.84
C LEU A 150 3.49 6.03 11.27
N ILE A 151 3.73 5.96 12.57
CA ILE A 151 5.08 5.92 13.16
C ILE A 151 5.45 4.45 13.38
N LYS A 152 6.35 3.95 12.56
CA LYS A 152 6.75 2.55 12.59
C LYS A 152 7.59 2.21 13.83
N GLU A 153 7.35 1.04 14.39
CA GLU A 153 8.25 0.46 15.38
C GLU A 153 9.62 0.16 14.75
N ASP A 154 10.68 0.18 15.52
CA ASP A 154 12.02 -0.16 15.02
C ASP A 154 12.08 -1.55 14.37
N GLU A 155 11.28 -2.48 14.87
CA GLU A 155 11.14 -3.84 14.34
C GLU A 155 10.41 -3.82 12.98
N GLU A 156 9.36 -3.02 12.83
CA GLU A 156 8.64 -2.85 11.56
C GLU A 156 9.54 -2.22 10.50
N VAL A 157 10.31 -1.20 10.86
CA VAL A 157 11.31 -0.60 9.96
C VAL A 157 12.31 -1.66 9.45
N LYS A 158 12.78 -2.57 10.31
CA LYS A 158 13.68 -3.66 9.90
C LYS A 158 13.00 -4.65 8.96
N LEU A 159 11.72 -5.00 9.20
CA LEU A 159 10.94 -5.87 8.32
C LEU A 159 10.73 -5.21 6.96
N MET A 160 10.35 -3.92 6.91
CA MET A 160 10.17 -3.18 5.67
C MET A 160 11.46 -3.02 4.87
N ARG A 161 12.61 -2.83 5.55
CA ARG A 161 13.92 -2.86 4.88
C ARG A 161 14.19 -4.20 4.19
N GLN A 162 13.83 -5.31 4.85
CA GLN A 162 14.01 -6.64 4.28
C GLN A 162 13.05 -6.85 3.09
N ALA A 163 11.78 -6.48 3.21
CA ALA A 163 10.80 -6.58 2.14
C ALA A 163 11.21 -5.73 0.91
N THR A 164 11.66 -4.48 1.15
CA THR A 164 12.17 -3.60 0.09
C THR A 164 13.43 -4.16 -0.59
N ALA A 165 14.36 -4.74 0.18
CA ALA A 165 15.55 -5.36 -0.39
C ALA A 165 15.23 -6.56 -1.29
N MET A 166 14.14 -7.29 -1.02
CA MET A 166 13.65 -8.35 -1.90
C MET A 166 13.13 -7.79 -3.22
N CYS A 167 12.43 -6.63 -3.18
CA CYS A 167 12.01 -5.94 -4.39
C CYS A 167 13.21 -5.45 -5.20
N ASP A 168 14.23 -4.85 -4.56
CA ASP A 168 15.46 -4.42 -5.24
C ASP A 168 16.16 -5.59 -5.93
N PHE A 169 16.26 -6.75 -5.25
CA PHE A 169 16.81 -7.97 -5.82
C PHE A 169 16.01 -8.44 -7.06
N ALA A 170 14.68 -8.47 -6.96
CA ALA A 170 13.82 -8.88 -8.07
C ALA A 170 13.93 -7.93 -9.26
N HIS A 171 14.01 -6.63 -9.02
CA HIS A 171 14.27 -5.64 -10.06
C HIS A 171 15.60 -5.87 -10.76
N GLU A 172 16.66 -6.17 -10.03
CA GLU A 172 17.97 -6.44 -10.63
C GLU A 172 17.96 -7.72 -11.48
N VAL A 173 17.24 -8.77 -11.04
CA VAL A 173 17.02 -9.99 -11.86
C VAL A 173 16.24 -9.64 -13.13
N VAL A 174 15.15 -8.87 -13.01
CA VAL A 174 14.38 -8.40 -14.18
C VAL A 174 15.26 -7.56 -15.11
N ARG A 175 16.08 -6.67 -14.58
CA ARG A 175 17.00 -5.84 -15.40
C ARG A 175 17.94 -6.70 -16.24
N GLN A 176 18.41 -7.82 -15.71
CA GLN A 176 19.32 -8.73 -16.42
C GLN A 176 18.60 -9.56 -17.50
N GLU A 177 17.33 -9.89 -17.28
CA GLU A 177 16.54 -10.77 -18.15
C GLU A 177 15.66 -10.03 -19.16
N LEU A 178 15.25 -8.78 -18.89
CA LEU A 178 14.34 -8.00 -19.72
C LEU A 178 14.90 -7.78 -21.12
N ARG A 179 14.12 -8.15 -22.14
CA ARG A 179 14.47 -8.03 -23.56
C ARG A 179 13.26 -7.62 -24.39
N VAL A 180 13.49 -6.93 -25.49
CA VAL A 180 12.51 -6.74 -26.54
C VAL A 180 11.99 -8.10 -27.03
N GLY A 181 10.68 -8.22 -27.24
CA GLY A 181 10.01 -9.44 -27.66
C GLY A 181 9.43 -10.28 -26.52
N MET A 182 9.72 -9.98 -25.27
CA MET A 182 9.06 -10.60 -24.12
C MET A 182 7.64 -10.03 -23.95
N SER A 183 6.72 -10.83 -23.42
CA SER A 183 5.43 -10.32 -22.95
C SER A 183 5.53 -9.75 -21.53
N GLU A 184 4.65 -8.82 -21.17
CA GLU A 184 4.57 -8.29 -19.81
C GLU A 184 4.41 -9.42 -18.77
N LYS A 185 3.60 -10.46 -19.07
CA LYS A 185 3.44 -11.65 -18.21
C LYS A 185 4.73 -12.45 -18.01
N GLN A 186 5.58 -12.55 -19.04
CA GLN A 186 6.88 -13.21 -18.88
C GLN A 186 7.78 -12.44 -17.92
N VAL A 187 7.77 -11.10 -18.01
CA VAL A 187 8.52 -10.24 -17.09
C VAL A 187 7.97 -10.35 -15.65
N ALA A 188 6.64 -10.33 -15.49
CA ALA A 188 6.01 -10.54 -14.19
C ALA A 188 6.39 -11.89 -13.59
N GLY A 189 6.40 -12.97 -14.38
CA GLY A 189 6.80 -14.31 -13.93
C GLY A 189 8.26 -14.37 -13.46
N ILE A 190 9.18 -13.66 -14.12
CA ILE A 190 10.58 -13.52 -13.67
C ILE A 190 10.65 -12.81 -12.32
N ALA A 191 9.91 -11.69 -12.17
CA ALA A 191 9.86 -10.93 -10.93
C ALA A 191 9.29 -11.75 -9.77
N GLU A 192 8.20 -12.48 -10.00
CA GLU A 192 7.56 -13.35 -9.00
C GLU A 192 8.49 -14.49 -8.55
N GLN A 193 9.19 -15.12 -9.49
CA GLN A 193 10.19 -16.14 -9.15
C GLN A 193 11.29 -15.54 -8.28
N ALA A 194 11.87 -14.42 -8.69
CA ALA A 194 12.95 -13.75 -7.97
C ALA A 194 12.54 -13.34 -6.54
N LEU A 195 11.33 -12.78 -6.37
CA LEU A 195 10.79 -12.43 -5.06
C LEU A 195 10.65 -13.66 -4.16
N ARG A 196 10.15 -14.78 -4.69
CA ARG A 196 10.03 -16.03 -3.92
C ARG A 196 11.39 -16.59 -3.55
N GLU A 197 12.36 -16.57 -4.46
CA GLU A 197 13.74 -17.00 -4.19
C GLU A 197 14.42 -16.12 -3.14
N ALA A 198 14.11 -14.82 -3.11
CA ALA A 198 14.58 -13.89 -2.08
C ALA A 198 13.92 -14.12 -0.71
N GLY A 199 12.84 -14.90 -0.64
CA GLY A 199 12.13 -15.24 0.59
C GLY A 199 10.85 -14.47 0.84
N SER A 200 10.28 -13.78 -0.16
CA SER A 200 8.97 -13.13 -0.04
C SER A 200 7.89 -14.15 0.33
N GLU A 201 7.06 -13.82 1.32
CA GLU A 201 6.06 -14.72 1.88
C GLU A 201 4.96 -15.04 0.87
N PHE A 202 4.40 -14.03 0.21
CA PHE A 202 3.44 -14.16 -0.89
C PHE A 202 3.35 -12.83 -1.65
N ALA A 203 2.74 -12.85 -2.84
CA ALA A 203 2.45 -11.64 -3.59
C ALA A 203 1.18 -11.00 -3.04
N TRP A 204 1.25 -9.72 -2.73
CA TRP A 204 0.07 -8.91 -2.42
C TRP A 204 0.16 -7.61 -3.20
N THR A 205 -0.71 -7.48 -4.20
CA THR A 205 -0.79 -6.33 -5.08
C THR A 205 -2.25 -6.00 -5.34
N PHE A 206 -2.54 -4.81 -5.83
CA PHE A 206 -3.90 -4.41 -6.15
C PHE A 206 -4.49 -5.19 -7.32
N THR A 207 -3.64 -5.66 -8.21
CA THR A 207 -4.02 -6.33 -9.46
C THR A 207 -3.89 -7.85 -9.39
N GLY A 208 -3.42 -8.39 -8.26
CA GLY A 208 -3.30 -9.83 -8.02
C GLY A 208 -2.02 -10.47 -8.55
N GLY A 209 -1.02 -9.68 -8.95
CA GLY A 209 0.30 -10.13 -9.43
C GLY A 209 1.24 -8.95 -9.57
N GLN A 210 2.49 -9.17 -9.98
CA GLN A 210 3.43 -8.06 -10.22
C GLN A 210 2.95 -7.21 -11.40
N GLU A 211 3.03 -5.90 -11.25
CA GLU A 211 2.46 -4.94 -12.18
C GLU A 211 3.51 -4.54 -13.21
N ILE A 212 3.29 -4.94 -14.46
CA ILE A 212 4.19 -4.63 -15.58
C ILE A 212 3.38 -3.97 -16.66
N ALA A 213 3.78 -2.75 -17.04
CA ALA A 213 3.14 -2.01 -18.11
C ALA A 213 4.17 -1.47 -19.10
N SER A 214 3.93 -1.65 -20.40
CA SER A 214 4.86 -1.25 -21.43
C SER A 214 4.19 -0.44 -22.55
N GLY A 215 4.97 0.47 -23.16
CA GLY A 215 4.53 1.31 -24.25
C GLY A 215 3.31 2.16 -23.88
N TYR A 216 2.20 2.09 -24.65
CA TYR A 216 1.01 2.89 -24.36
C TYR A 216 0.38 2.59 -22.98
N ARG A 217 0.64 1.41 -22.42
CA ARG A 217 0.11 1.02 -21.11
C ARG A 217 0.89 1.69 -19.97
N SER A 218 2.20 1.95 -20.13
CA SER A 218 3.00 2.66 -19.15
C SER A 218 2.57 4.11 -18.97
N SER A 219 1.91 4.70 -19.96
CA SER A 219 1.41 6.08 -19.93
C SER A 219 -0.08 6.20 -19.57
N TYR A 220 -0.69 5.17 -18.98
CA TYR A 220 -2.01 5.32 -18.37
C TYR A 220 -1.97 6.30 -17.19
N PRO A 221 -3.09 7.01 -16.89
CA PRO A 221 -3.10 8.02 -15.84
C PRO A 221 -2.58 7.56 -14.49
N MET A 222 -2.75 6.28 -14.15
CA MET A 222 -2.20 5.68 -12.92
C MET A 222 -0.79 5.13 -13.08
N GLY A 223 -0.07 5.49 -14.16
CA GLY A 223 1.34 5.18 -14.30
C GLY A 223 1.70 3.71 -14.30
N GLY A 224 0.86 2.86 -14.86
CA GLY A 224 1.14 1.45 -14.98
C GLY A 224 0.70 0.56 -13.82
N CYS A 225 -0.04 1.06 -12.82
CA CYS A 225 -0.76 0.23 -11.84
C CYS A 225 -1.78 -0.66 -12.57
N THR A 226 -1.32 -1.71 -13.21
CA THR A 226 -2.15 -2.53 -14.10
C THR A 226 -1.58 -3.94 -14.21
N PRO A 227 -2.45 -4.97 -14.27
CA PRO A 227 -2.00 -6.34 -14.44
C PRO A 227 -1.14 -6.52 -15.69
N ALA A 228 -0.08 -7.30 -15.59
CA ALA A 228 0.71 -7.74 -16.73
C ALA A 228 -0.15 -8.49 -17.75
N THR A 229 0.05 -8.21 -19.05
CA THR A 229 -0.72 -8.79 -20.14
C THR A 229 0.14 -9.57 -21.12
N ASP A 230 -0.51 -10.11 -22.18
CA ASP A 230 0.20 -10.74 -23.30
C ASP A 230 0.80 -9.73 -24.28
N LYS A 231 0.74 -8.41 -23.97
CA LYS A 231 1.39 -7.39 -24.78
C LYS A 231 2.88 -7.66 -24.86
N ILE A 232 3.39 -7.65 -26.08
CA ILE A 232 4.82 -7.82 -26.37
C ILE A 232 5.52 -6.47 -26.27
N ILE A 233 6.58 -6.43 -25.47
CA ILE A 233 7.45 -5.26 -25.29
C ILE A 233 8.23 -5.00 -26.56
N GLN A 234 8.18 -3.77 -27.04
CA GLN A 234 8.79 -3.35 -28.30
C GLN A 234 10.02 -2.46 -28.07
N CYS A 235 10.91 -2.41 -29.06
CA CYS A 235 11.96 -1.39 -29.08
C CYS A 235 11.36 0.03 -29.07
N GLY A 236 11.96 0.94 -28.30
CA GLY A 236 11.51 2.31 -28.11
C GLY A 236 10.41 2.51 -27.06
N GLU A 237 9.90 1.46 -26.43
CA GLU A 237 8.89 1.58 -25.40
C GLU A 237 9.50 1.86 -24.01
N SER A 238 8.81 2.65 -23.20
CA SER A 238 9.00 2.67 -21.76
C SER A 238 8.31 1.48 -21.10
N VAL A 239 8.90 0.98 -20.04
CA VAL A 239 8.38 -0.14 -19.23
C VAL A 239 8.37 0.30 -17.79
N VAL A 240 7.20 0.25 -17.15
CA VAL A 240 7.03 0.41 -15.69
C VAL A 240 7.04 -0.98 -15.08
N LEU A 241 7.84 -1.16 -14.07
CA LEU A 241 7.99 -2.37 -13.26
C LEU A 241 7.61 -2.01 -11.84
N ASP A 242 6.47 -2.47 -11.36
CA ASP A 242 5.97 -2.20 -10.02
C ASP A 242 5.88 -3.52 -9.25
N LEU A 243 6.87 -3.73 -8.36
CA LEU A 243 7.13 -5.02 -7.72
C LEU A 243 6.90 -4.95 -6.21
N HIS A 244 6.17 -5.95 -5.73
CA HIS A 244 5.74 -6.05 -4.35
C HIS A 244 6.30 -7.31 -3.69
N GLY A 245 7.10 -7.13 -2.65
CA GLY A 245 7.63 -8.19 -1.81
C GLY A 245 7.09 -8.08 -0.39
N MET A 246 7.03 -9.19 0.34
CA MET A 246 6.49 -9.21 1.70
C MET A 246 7.40 -9.99 2.64
N TYR A 247 7.67 -9.41 3.80
CA TYR A 247 8.45 -10.04 4.85
C TYR A 247 7.95 -9.66 6.23
N GLY A 248 7.59 -10.67 7.04
CA GLY A 248 6.94 -10.45 8.34
C GLY A 248 5.63 -9.69 8.21
N LEU A 249 4.87 -9.98 7.15
CA LEU A 249 3.60 -9.33 6.77
C LEU A 249 3.70 -7.81 6.50
N MET A 250 4.93 -7.26 6.41
CA MET A 250 5.17 -5.88 6.00
C MET A 250 5.52 -5.82 4.52
N LEU A 251 4.94 -4.84 3.82
CA LEU A 251 5.07 -4.69 2.38
C LEU A 251 6.36 -3.92 2.02
N GLY A 252 7.09 -4.47 1.06
CA GLY A 252 8.03 -3.73 0.23
C GLY A 252 7.35 -3.45 -1.10
N ASP A 253 7.29 -2.20 -1.48
CA ASP A 253 6.61 -1.72 -2.66
C ASP A 253 7.58 -0.81 -3.41
N VAL A 254 7.98 -1.22 -4.62
CA VAL A 254 9.04 -0.55 -5.37
C VAL A 254 8.69 -0.52 -6.85
N ALA A 255 8.40 0.66 -7.37
CA ALA A 255 8.27 0.86 -8.81
C ALA A 255 9.56 1.42 -9.42
N HIS A 256 10.01 0.84 -10.52
CA HIS A 256 11.15 1.30 -11.30
C HIS A 256 10.84 1.24 -12.80
N ASN A 257 11.69 1.85 -13.61
CA ASN A 257 11.40 2.05 -15.01
C ASN A 257 12.55 1.63 -15.92
N ALA A 258 12.19 1.25 -17.14
CA ALA A 258 13.16 1.03 -18.21
C ALA A 258 12.70 1.68 -19.52
N ILE A 259 13.65 2.00 -20.41
CA ILE A 259 13.40 2.28 -21.81
C ILE A 259 14.10 1.21 -22.64
N MET A 260 13.37 0.65 -23.59
CA MET A 260 13.85 -0.39 -24.48
C MET A 260 14.53 0.24 -25.71
N GLY A 261 15.85 0.38 -25.67
CA GLY A 261 16.64 1.07 -26.67
C GLY A 261 16.98 2.52 -26.30
N CYS A 262 17.58 3.26 -27.22
CA CYS A 262 17.95 4.65 -26.99
C CYS A 262 16.69 5.55 -26.89
N PRO A 263 16.54 6.37 -25.83
CA PRO A 263 15.40 7.26 -25.70
C PRO A 263 15.42 8.36 -26.79
N THR A 264 14.25 8.66 -27.33
CA THR A 264 14.05 9.80 -28.20
C THR A 264 14.15 11.12 -27.45
N PRO A 265 14.36 12.28 -28.12
CA PRO A 265 14.34 13.58 -27.46
C PRO A 265 13.06 13.85 -26.65
N ALA A 266 11.89 13.45 -27.17
CA ALA A 266 10.63 13.59 -26.45
C ALA A 266 10.58 12.71 -25.18
N GLN A 267 11.08 11.48 -25.26
CA GLN A 267 11.20 10.62 -24.08
C GLN A 267 12.18 11.17 -23.05
N GLN A 268 13.30 11.79 -23.51
CA GLN A 268 14.25 12.45 -22.60
C GLN A 268 13.63 13.62 -21.85
N GLU A 269 12.71 14.36 -22.46
CA GLU A 269 11.97 15.44 -21.81
C GLU A 269 11.08 14.87 -20.69
N VAL A 270 10.30 13.82 -20.95
CA VAL A 270 9.47 13.14 -19.96
C VAL A 270 10.33 12.54 -18.85
N MET A 271 11.47 11.93 -19.18
CA MET A 271 12.44 11.42 -18.19
C MET A 271 12.96 12.54 -17.29
N THR A 272 13.29 13.70 -17.85
CA THR A 272 13.77 14.85 -17.10
C THR A 272 12.70 15.33 -16.11
N ALA A 273 11.46 15.51 -16.59
CA ALA A 273 10.34 15.90 -15.73
C ALA A 273 10.14 14.91 -14.58
N TYR A 274 10.19 13.61 -14.87
CA TYR A 274 10.10 12.55 -13.87
C TYR A 274 11.24 12.63 -12.84
N VAL A 275 12.49 12.58 -13.29
CA VAL A 275 13.66 12.50 -12.41
C VAL A 275 13.77 13.74 -11.51
N GLU A 276 13.62 14.93 -12.08
CA GLU A 276 13.74 16.18 -11.31
C GLU A 276 12.59 16.34 -10.31
N THR A 277 11.37 15.90 -10.65
CA THR A 277 10.25 15.89 -9.69
C THR A 277 10.49 14.89 -8.56
N CYS A 278 11.08 13.73 -8.85
CA CYS A 278 11.45 12.76 -7.80
C CYS A 278 12.47 13.35 -6.82
N TYR A 279 13.50 14.02 -7.31
CA TYR A 279 14.49 14.67 -6.43
C TYR A 279 13.90 15.83 -5.64
N CYS A 280 13.03 16.65 -6.26
CA CYS A 280 12.31 17.71 -5.55
C CYS A 280 11.48 17.14 -4.38
N LEU A 281 10.74 16.04 -4.62
CA LEU A 281 9.98 15.36 -3.58
C LEU A 281 10.87 14.83 -2.46
N LEU A 282 12.00 14.19 -2.79
CA LEU A 282 12.95 13.69 -1.80
C LEU A 282 13.52 14.81 -0.94
N GLU A 283 13.86 15.95 -1.53
CA GLU A 283 14.36 17.13 -0.81
C GLU A 283 13.29 17.74 0.09
N ALA A 284 12.03 17.70 -0.33
CA ALA A 284 10.90 18.25 0.41
C ALA A 284 10.50 17.39 1.63
N MET A 285 10.69 16.08 1.60
CA MET A 285 10.31 15.15 2.67
C MET A 285 11.30 15.23 3.84
N GLN A 286 11.11 16.21 4.73
CA GLN A 286 12.01 16.46 5.87
C GLN A 286 11.24 16.42 7.20
N PRO A 287 11.88 16.02 8.32
CA PRO A 287 11.26 16.05 9.63
C PRO A 287 10.81 17.47 10.00
N GLY A 288 9.65 17.57 10.65
CA GLY A 288 9.03 18.81 11.09
C GLY A 288 8.24 19.57 10.01
N ARG A 289 8.21 19.06 8.77
CA ARG A 289 7.33 19.58 7.72
C ARG A 289 6.00 18.83 7.71
N THR A 290 4.97 19.46 7.15
CA THR A 290 3.69 18.78 6.96
C THR A 290 3.55 18.19 5.56
N LEU A 291 2.67 17.19 5.40
CA LEU A 291 2.40 16.58 4.10
C LEU A 291 1.88 17.60 3.07
N GLY A 292 1.05 18.57 3.51
CA GLY A 292 0.53 19.61 2.66
C GLY A 292 1.60 20.60 2.19
N GLU A 293 2.59 20.92 3.06
CA GLU A 293 3.75 21.74 2.65
C GLU A 293 4.59 21.04 1.60
N VAL A 294 4.83 19.72 1.76
CA VAL A 294 5.54 18.91 0.77
C VAL A 294 4.77 18.89 -0.56
N ALA A 295 3.48 18.57 -0.52
CA ALA A 295 2.65 18.50 -1.73
C ALA A 295 2.63 19.83 -2.49
N ARG A 296 2.53 20.97 -1.77
CA ARG A 296 2.53 22.30 -2.35
C ARG A 296 3.86 22.64 -3.02
N GLU A 297 4.98 22.42 -2.33
CA GLU A 297 6.32 22.71 -2.87
C GLU A 297 6.59 21.93 -4.16
N VAL A 298 6.26 20.64 -4.19
CA VAL A 298 6.43 19.81 -5.39
C VAL A 298 5.47 20.26 -6.49
N GLY A 299 4.20 20.61 -6.15
CA GLY A 299 3.24 21.17 -7.10
C GLY A 299 3.72 22.48 -7.75
N GLU A 300 4.23 23.43 -6.94
CA GLU A 300 4.81 24.68 -7.43
C GLU A 300 6.04 24.43 -8.32
N PHE A 301 6.89 23.45 -7.96
CA PHE A 301 8.02 23.05 -8.80
C PHE A 301 7.57 22.53 -10.15
N VAL A 302 6.57 21.66 -10.19
CA VAL A 302 5.98 21.09 -11.41
C VAL A 302 5.36 22.19 -12.29
N GLU A 303 4.58 23.10 -11.72
CA GLU A 303 3.98 24.23 -12.44
C GLU A 303 5.03 25.19 -13.03
N LYS A 304 6.05 25.53 -12.25
CA LYS A 304 7.14 26.43 -12.66
C LYS A 304 7.89 25.88 -13.88
N ASN A 305 8.01 24.56 -13.99
CA ASN A 305 8.68 23.90 -15.11
C ASN A 305 7.74 23.57 -16.29
N GLY A 306 6.44 23.84 -16.15
CA GLY A 306 5.44 23.57 -17.20
C GLY A 306 5.05 22.09 -17.35
N TRP A 307 5.27 21.27 -16.30
CA TRP A 307 5.06 19.82 -16.33
C TRP A 307 3.71 19.36 -15.76
N GLN A 308 2.81 20.27 -15.42
CA GLN A 308 1.50 19.99 -14.82
C GLN A 308 0.59 19.08 -15.66
N ASN A 309 0.87 18.95 -16.97
CA ASN A 309 0.13 18.01 -17.84
C ASN A 309 0.77 16.61 -17.91
N MET A 310 2.03 16.47 -17.45
CA MET A 310 2.76 15.20 -17.42
C MET A 310 2.80 14.58 -16.05
N ILE A 311 2.93 15.39 -14.98
CA ILE A 311 3.02 14.92 -13.61
C ILE A 311 1.62 14.88 -12.98
N LEU A 312 1.24 13.70 -12.50
CA LEU A 312 -0.02 13.54 -11.76
C LEU A 312 0.11 14.18 -10.37
N PRO A 313 -0.84 15.03 -9.93
CA PRO A 313 -0.82 15.54 -8.56
C PRO A 313 -1.08 14.41 -7.56
N GLY A 314 -0.42 14.50 -6.40
CA GLY A 314 -0.40 13.46 -5.38
C GLY A 314 0.93 12.68 -5.43
N TYR A 315 1.65 12.70 -4.28
CA TYR A 315 3.06 12.32 -4.27
C TYR A 315 3.35 11.18 -3.30
N GLY A 316 2.35 10.33 -3.08
CA GLY A 316 2.51 9.12 -2.30
C GLY A 316 1.35 8.81 -1.36
N HIS A 317 1.50 7.72 -0.61
CA HIS A 317 0.50 7.16 0.28
C HIS A 317 1.17 6.45 1.47
N GLY A 318 0.38 6.08 2.50
CA GLY A 318 0.88 5.28 3.61
C GLY A 318 1.30 3.87 3.17
N ILE A 319 2.16 3.24 3.94
CA ILE A 319 2.62 1.87 3.69
C ILE A 319 2.84 1.12 5.01
N GLY A 320 2.57 -0.16 5.01
CA GLY A 320 2.76 -1.06 6.14
C GLY A 320 2.31 -2.47 5.82
N HIS A 321 1.29 -2.96 6.52
CA HIS A 321 0.73 -4.27 6.25
C HIS A 321 -0.06 -4.29 4.92
N PHE A 322 0.33 -5.11 3.97
CA PHE A 322 -0.38 -5.39 2.70
C PHE A 322 -0.72 -4.17 1.82
N GLY A 323 -0.11 -3.02 1.99
CA GLY A 323 -0.57 -1.81 1.31
C GLY A 323 -1.95 -1.31 1.77
N MET A 324 -2.55 -1.92 2.81
CA MET A 324 -3.81 -1.47 3.41
C MET A 324 -3.65 -0.23 4.31
N GLU A 325 -2.44 0.19 4.52
CA GLU A 325 -2.11 1.45 5.18
C GLU A 325 -1.98 2.57 4.14
N TRP A 326 -2.99 2.71 3.27
CA TRP A 326 -3.01 3.70 2.20
C TRP A 326 -3.03 5.14 2.71
N TYR A 327 -3.67 5.36 3.84
CA TYR A 327 -3.73 6.66 4.49
C TYR A 327 -2.44 6.98 5.25
N PRO A 328 -1.96 8.22 5.22
CA PRO A 328 -2.45 9.32 4.40
C PRO A 328 -1.76 9.39 3.03
N CYS A 329 -2.51 9.90 2.04
CA CYS A 329 -1.93 10.28 0.76
C CYS A 329 -1.31 11.68 0.83
N VAL A 330 -0.25 11.92 0.07
CA VAL A 330 0.47 13.19 0.02
C VAL A 330 -0.21 14.14 -0.96
N PHE A 331 -1.19 14.91 -0.46
CA PHE A 331 -1.93 15.92 -1.20
C PHE A 331 -1.99 17.22 -0.41
N GLU A 332 -2.21 18.33 -1.11
CA GLU A 332 -2.42 19.64 -0.47
C GLU A 332 -3.84 19.77 0.12
N ALA A 333 -4.84 19.19 -0.54
CA ALA A 333 -6.24 19.25 -0.12
C ALA A 333 -6.57 18.17 0.93
N HIS A 334 -7.43 18.54 1.90
CA HIS A 334 -7.95 17.58 2.87
C HIS A 334 -9.10 16.76 2.26
N GLU A 335 -9.02 15.44 2.40
CA GLU A 335 -10.09 14.48 2.09
C GLU A 335 -10.18 13.45 3.21
N GLU A 336 -11.38 13.25 3.77
CA GLU A 336 -11.60 12.35 4.90
C GLU A 336 -11.16 10.91 4.56
N ASN A 337 -10.38 10.28 5.44
CA ASN A 337 -9.81 8.93 5.29
C ASN A 337 -8.84 8.74 4.10
N ALA A 338 -8.43 9.80 3.43
CA ALA A 338 -7.47 9.71 2.33
C ALA A 338 -6.26 10.63 2.51
N THR A 339 -6.46 11.87 2.96
CA THR A 339 -5.40 12.87 3.08
C THR A 339 -5.42 13.56 4.44
N GLU A 340 -4.27 13.93 4.94
CA GLU A 340 -4.09 14.73 6.16
C GLU A 340 -2.97 15.75 5.94
N PRO A 341 -3.24 16.88 5.26
CA PRO A 341 -2.21 17.83 4.87
C PRO A 341 -1.47 18.46 6.05
N ASP A 342 -2.11 18.55 7.21
CA ASP A 342 -1.52 19.12 8.43
C ASP A 342 -0.69 18.11 9.24
N LEU A 343 -0.60 16.84 8.79
CA LEU A 343 0.20 15.82 9.45
C LEU A 343 1.69 16.17 9.37
N GLU A 344 2.33 16.32 10.52
CA GLU A 344 3.77 16.58 10.62
C GLU A 344 4.58 15.29 10.43
N LEU A 345 5.67 15.41 9.68
CA LEU A 345 6.61 14.33 9.43
C LEU A 345 7.55 14.15 10.65
N GLU A 346 7.28 13.17 11.47
CA GLU A 346 8.06 12.83 12.65
C GLU A 346 9.08 11.72 12.37
N PRO A 347 10.16 11.59 13.17
CA PRO A 347 11.06 10.45 13.07
C PRO A 347 10.31 9.09 13.19
N ASN A 348 10.71 8.11 12.40
CA ASN A 348 10.07 6.81 12.20
C ASN A 348 8.72 6.85 11.44
N TYR A 349 8.28 8.03 10.99
CA TYR A 349 7.22 8.09 10.00
C TYR A 349 7.68 7.43 8.70
N MET A 350 6.85 6.52 8.17
CA MET A 350 7.14 5.82 6.91
C MET A 350 6.09 6.19 5.87
N GLN A 351 6.53 6.70 4.75
CA GLN A 351 5.69 7.06 3.61
C GLN A 351 6.13 6.29 2.37
N MET A 352 5.18 5.77 1.62
CA MET A 352 5.41 5.46 0.23
C MET A 352 5.42 6.77 -0.55
N ILE A 353 6.57 7.20 -1.04
CA ILE A 353 6.62 8.33 -1.97
C ILE A 353 6.37 7.83 -3.38
N ALA A 354 5.57 8.58 -4.14
CA ALA A 354 5.24 8.25 -5.52
C ALA A 354 5.33 9.47 -6.43
N VAL A 355 5.82 9.28 -7.64
CA VAL A 355 5.73 10.24 -8.74
C VAL A 355 5.28 9.50 -9.98
N VAL A 356 4.17 9.95 -10.56
CA VAL A 356 3.65 9.43 -11.84
C VAL A 356 3.84 10.50 -12.90
N CYS A 357 4.58 10.18 -13.94
CA CYS A 357 4.88 11.07 -15.05
C CYS A 357 4.50 10.43 -16.38
N ASN A 358 3.55 11.00 -17.09
CA ASN A 358 2.97 10.43 -18.30
C ASN A 358 2.87 11.43 -19.44
N GLU A 359 3.35 11.05 -20.61
CA GLU A 359 3.04 11.73 -21.87
C GLU A 359 2.49 10.67 -22.85
N PRO A 360 1.14 10.68 -23.09
CA PRO A 360 0.50 9.67 -23.93
C PRO A 360 1.14 9.59 -25.32
N GLY A 361 1.51 8.37 -25.74
CA GLY A 361 2.17 8.13 -27.02
C GLY A 361 3.68 8.39 -27.04
N VAL A 362 4.26 8.85 -25.94
CA VAL A 362 5.70 9.11 -25.79
C VAL A 362 6.31 8.16 -24.76
N ALA A 363 5.96 8.31 -23.49
CA ALA A 363 6.45 7.48 -22.39
C ALA A 363 5.59 7.64 -21.12
N GLY A 364 5.70 6.66 -20.21
CA GLY A 364 5.23 6.77 -18.85
C GLY A 364 6.29 6.25 -17.89
N PHE A 365 6.42 6.92 -16.75
CA PHE A 365 7.34 6.58 -15.68
C PHE A 365 6.63 6.66 -14.33
N ARG A 366 7.02 5.79 -13.41
CA ARG A 366 6.50 5.71 -12.05
C ARG A 366 7.64 5.53 -11.05
N LEU A 367 7.68 6.36 -10.03
CA LEU A 367 8.42 6.11 -8.81
C LEU A 367 7.45 5.61 -7.75
N GLU A 368 7.81 4.54 -7.08
CA GLU A 368 7.32 4.21 -5.74
C GLU A 368 8.50 3.71 -4.91
N ARG A 369 8.68 4.30 -3.74
CA ARG A 369 9.75 3.96 -2.80
C ARG A 369 9.28 4.17 -1.36
N PRO A 370 9.45 3.18 -0.48
CA PRO A 370 9.32 3.42 0.95
C PRO A 370 10.41 4.40 1.42
N LEU A 371 9.96 5.49 2.04
CA LEU A 371 10.82 6.53 2.59
C LEU A 371 10.60 6.64 4.09
N LEU A 372 11.66 6.54 4.85
CA LEU A 372 11.68 6.70 6.29
C LEU A 372 12.12 8.12 6.66
N ILE A 373 11.33 8.81 7.48
CA ILE A 373 11.76 10.06 8.12
C ILE A 373 12.69 9.71 9.29
N THR A 374 13.86 10.34 9.30
CA THR A 374 14.86 10.18 10.35
C THR A 374 14.94 11.47 11.19
N PRO A 375 15.60 11.49 12.36
CA PRO A 375 15.76 12.72 13.15
C PRO A 375 16.45 13.88 12.43
N THR A 376 17.18 13.63 11.34
CA THR A 376 18.00 14.63 10.64
C THR A 376 17.72 14.74 9.14
N GLY A 377 16.69 14.06 8.63
CA GLY A 377 16.34 14.06 7.22
C GLY A 377 15.47 12.87 6.86
N ASN A 378 15.72 12.25 5.71
CA ASN A 378 15.01 11.07 5.26
C ASN A 378 15.96 9.98 4.72
N GLU A 379 15.43 8.78 4.54
CA GLU A 379 16.14 7.66 3.96
C GLU A 379 15.22 6.86 3.05
N LEU A 380 15.59 6.70 1.78
CA LEU A 380 14.98 5.72 0.91
C LEU A 380 15.43 4.31 1.30
N LEU A 381 14.48 3.40 1.48
CA LEU A 381 14.82 2.01 1.80
C LEU A 381 15.34 1.26 0.58
N SER A 382 14.78 1.52 -0.62
CA SER A 382 15.29 0.97 -1.89
C SER A 382 16.62 1.61 -2.28
N LYS A 383 17.52 0.80 -2.82
CA LYS A 383 18.86 1.22 -3.31
C LYS A 383 18.93 1.36 -4.82
N LEU A 384 17.82 1.16 -5.53
CA LEU A 384 17.76 1.37 -6.98
C LEU A 384 17.94 2.85 -7.33
N PRO A 385 18.54 3.19 -8.48
CA PRO A 385 18.61 4.57 -8.96
C PRO A 385 17.21 5.14 -9.21
N ILE A 386 17.10 6.46 -9.25
CA ILE A 386 15.86 7.15 -9.67
C ILE A 386 15.73 7.09 -11.20
N GLU A 387 16.85 7.23 -11.91
CA GLU A 387 16.91 7.27 -13.36
C GLU A 387 16.45 5.94 -13.99
N PRO A 388 15.58 5.98 -15.01
CA PRO A 388 15.19 4.78 -15.73
C PRO A 388 16.38 4.04 -16.37
N TRP A 389 16.34 2.72 -16.39
CA TRP A 389 17.32 1.92 -17.11
C TRP A 389 17.19 2.07 -18.63
N ILE A 390 18.31 2.03 -19.31
CA ILE A 390 18.35 1.88 -20.77
C ILE A 390 18.73 0.41 -21.06
N ILE A 391 17.81 -0.32 -21.68
CA ILE A 391 17.95 -1.75 -21.95
C ILE A 391 17.93 -1.97 -23.47
N ASP A 392 18.73 -2.92 -23.97
CA ASP A 392 18.87 -3.22 -25.40
C ASP A 392 19.28 -1.99 -26.23
N GLU A 393 20.28 -1.21 -25.78
CA GLU A 393 20.75 0.03 -26.40
C GLU A 393 21.03 -0.10 -27.93
N ASN A 394 21.34 -1.31 -28.38
CA ASN A 394 21.62 -1.62 -29.77
C ASN A 394 20.35 -1.96 -30.59
N CYS A 395 19.17 -2.00 -29.99
CA CYS A 395 17.96 -2.21 -30.73
C CYS A 395 17.71 -0.99 -31.64
N GLN A 396 17.68 -1.22 -32.96
CA GLN A 396 17.36 -0.18 -33.92
C GLN A 396 15.83 -0.03 -33.97
N CYS A 397 15.34 1.03 -33.32
CA CYS A 397 13.94 1.40 -33.43
C CYS A 397 13.71 1.95 -34.83
N ASP A 398 12.98 1.22 -35.68
CA ASP A 398 12.48 1.75 -36.92
C ASP A 398 11.31 2.70 -36.63
N PHE A 399 11.62 3.95 -36.34
CA PHE A 399 10.63 5.01 -36.09
C PHE A 399 9.84 5.40 -37.37
N GLY A 400 10.09 4.73 -38.49
CA GLY A 400 9.41 4.94 -39.77
C GLY A 400 8.09 4.17 -39.88
N SER A 401 6.97 4.84 -39.72
CA SER A 401 5.64 4.45 -40.23
C SER A 401 4.65 3.72 -39.31
N ARG A 402 4.78 3.66 -38.01
CA ARG A 402 3.61 3.25 -37.19
C ARG A 402 2.77 4.46 -36.80
N ARG A 403 1.75 4.76 -37.61
CA ARG A 403 0.62 5.59 -37.16
C ARG A 403 0.01 4.87 -35.96
N TYR A 404 0.11 5.47 -34.77
CA TYR A 404 -0.79 5.13 -33.69
C TYR A 404 -2.21 5.22 -34.27
N ARG A 405 -3.01 4.17 -34.08
CA ARG A 405 -4.42 4.25 -34.38
C ARG A 405 -4.97 5.34 -33.50
N GLU A 406 -5.34 6.47 -34.09
CA GLU A 406 -6.16 7.48 -33.43
C GLU A 406 -7.32 6.75 -32.79
N GLY A 407 -7.51 6.98 -31.48
CA GLY A 407 -8.48 6.27 -30.67
C GLY A 407 -9.85 6.31 -31.32
N GLY A 408 -10.36 5.14 -31.67
CA GLY A 408 -11.71 5.02 -32.13
C GLY A 408 -12.64 5.50 -31.00
N GLU A 409 -13.40 6.53 -31.29
CA GLU A 409 -14.53 6.96 -30.46
C GLU A 409 -15.42 5.74 -30.18
N LYS A 410 -15.33 5.19 -28.97
CA LYS A 410 -16.37 4.29 -28.48
C LYS A 410 -17.53 5.17 -28.06
N SER A 411 -18.49 5.37 -28.98
CA SER A 411 -19.79 5.89 -28.61
C SER A 411 -20.45 4.91 -27.66
N TYR A 412 -20.57 5.29 -26.41
CA TYR A 412 -21.47 4.65 -25.46
C TYR A 412 -22.89 5.11 -25.79
N ASN A 413 -23.58 4.31 -26.60
CA ASN A 413 -25.01 4.36 -26.76
C ASN A 413 -25.61 3.12 -26.08
N GLY A 414 -26.45 3.35 -25.05
CA GLY A 414 -27.34 2.35 -24.41
C GLY A 414 -27.07 2.13 -22.94
#